data_c64c210ebf16229ba72b35850f8a767e
#
_entry.id   c64c210ebf16229ba72b35850f8a767e
#
_cell.length_a   1.000
_cell.length_b   1.000
_cell.length_c   1.000
_cell.angle_alpha   90.00
_cell.angle_beta   90.00
_cell.angle_gamma   90.00
#
_symmetry.space_group_name_H-M   'P 1'
#
loop_
_entity.id
_entity.type
_entity.pdbx_description
1 polymer ?
#
loop_
_entity_poly.entity_id
_entity_poly.type
_entity_poly.pdbx_seq_one_letter_code
_entity_poly.pdbx_strand_id
1 'polypeptide(L)'
;DIYLSGIASYSGTGPSVTSTRAKVMLDRSAFKPGETVKFKALVYDVAPDGTFSVAREGQRLTAKLYDGQGNELDASGHLLNDFGSLAGEFVLDDIKRNGTYSIYVYSGTKRLGMASFVVDEFLLPTFDVSFEKPAEPFLPGDTVVVKGRVEDSYPEGFQGA
;
A
#
# COMPACT_ATOMS: atom_id res chain seq x y z
N ASP A 1 12.03 -12.50 13.56
CA ASP A 1 12.88 -12.58 12.36
C ASP A 1 12.19 -11.85 11.23
N ILE A 2 12.67 -10.64 10.93
CA ILE A 2 12.17 -9.85 9.80
C ILE A 2 12.92 -10.35 8.56
N TYR A 3 12.24 -11.14 7.75
CA TYR A 3 12.75 -11.53 6.43
C TYR A 3 12.71 -10.31 5.51
N LEU A 4 13.87 -9.71 5.24
CA LEU A 4 14.08 -8.75 4.16
C LEU A 4 14.16 -9.50 2.81
N SER A 5 13.04 -10.08 2.36
CA SER A 5 12.95 -10.62 1.01
C SER A 5 12.79 -9.46 0.02
N GLY A 6 13.84 -9.16 -0.70
CA GLY A 6 13.83 -8.13 -1.74
C GLY A 6 15.12 -7.35 -1.92
N ILE A 7 16.21 -7.76 -1.27
CA ILE A 7 17.54 -7.30 -1.65
C ILE A 7 17.97 -8.17 -2.82
N ALA A 8 17.75 -7.68 -4.05
CA ALA A 8 18.31 -8.28 -5.24
C ALA A 8 19.84 -8.30 -5.09
N SER A 9 20.43 -9.48 -5.17
CA SER A 9 21.89 -9.65 -5.29
C SER A 9 22.34 -8.95 -6.56
N TYR A 10 22.91 -7.77 -6.43
CA TYR A 10 23.45 -7.03 -7.57
C TYR A 10 24.85 -7.56 -7.86
N SER A 11 24.98 -8.52 -8.79
CA SER A 11 26.26 -8.91 -9.40
C SER A 11 26.53 -8.01 -10.60
N GLY A 12 26.83 -6.75 -10.35
CA GLY A 12 27.25 -5.77 -11.35
C GLY A 12 28.17 -4.78 -10.65
N THR A 13 29.13 -4.21 -11.37
CA THR A 13 29.98 -3.12 -10.90
C THR A 13 29.13 -2.11 -10.15
N GLY A 14 29.30 -2.03 -8.83
CA GLY A 14 28.55 -1.12 -7.95
C GLY A 14 28.66 0.32 -8.44
N PRO A 15 27.75 1.21 -8.01
CA PRO A 15 27.81 2.61 -8.40
C PRO A 15 29.19 3.16 -8.03
N SER A 16 29.82 3.89 -8.94
CA SER A 16 31.15 4.51 -8.73
C SER A 16 31.14 5.61 -7.64
N VAL A 17 29.97 5.98 -7.15
CA VAL A 17 29.73 6.98 -6.09
C VAL A 17 28.61 6.49 -5.16
N THR A 18 28.66 6.93 -3.90
CA THR A 18 27.59 6.71 -2.92
C THR A 18 26.24 7.19 -3.47
N SER A 19 25.24 6.36 -3.39
CA SER A 19 23.87 6.67 -3.85
C SER A 19 22.88 6.61 -2.70
N THR A 20 22.18 7.73 -2.47
CA THR A 20 21.06 7.79 -1.50
C THR A 20 19.80 7.20 -2.14
N ARG A 21 19.11 6.34 -1.40
CA ARG A 21 17.87 5.66 -1.77
C ARG A 21 16.85 5.71 -0.63
N ALA A 22 15.59 5.47 -0.96
CA ALA A 22 14.53 5.35 0.03
C ALA A 22 13.69 4.09 -0.21
N LYS A 23 13.36 3.38 0.87
CA LYS A 23 12.31 2.36 0.90
C LYS A 23 11.06 3.02 1.47
N VAL A 24 10.03 3.17 0.65
CA VAL A 24 8.74 3.71 1.07
C VAL A 24 7.82 2.54 1.42
N MET A 25 7.13 2.65 2.55
CA MET A 25 6.20 1.67 3.09
C MET A 25 4.87 2.38 3.35
N LEU A 26 3.77 1.70 3.07
CA LEU A 26 2.41 2.18 3.29
C LEU A 26 1.75 1.35 4.38
N ASP A 27 0.77 1.91 5.06
CA ASP A 27 -0.05 1.19 6.04
C ASP A 27 -0.95 0.13 5.39
N ARG A 28 -1.38 0.37 4.14
CA ARG A 28 -2.19 -0.56 3.32
C ARG A 28 -1.84 -0.41 1.84
N SER A 29 -2.27 -1.38 1.04
CA SER A 29 -2.10 -1.38 -0.42
C SER A 29 -3.35 -0.93 -1.18
N ALA A 30 -4.50 -0.78 -0.49
CA ALA A 30 -5.77 -0.39 -1.08
C ALA A 30 -6.53 0.57 -0.14
N PHE A 31 -7.16 1.59 -0.72
CA PHE A 31 -7.87 2.66 -0.03
C PHE A 31 -9.16 3.00 -0.76
N LYS A 32 -10.10 3.61 -0.04
CA LYS A 32 -11.29 4.26 -0.64
C LYS A 32 -11.02 5.74 -0.86
N PRO A 33 -11.71 6.38 -1.83
CA PRO A 33 -11.75 7.85 -1.89
C PRO A 33 -12.14 8.46 -0.53
N GLY A 34 -11.49 9.55 -0.14
CA GLY A 34 -11.69 10.20 1.15
C GLY A 34 -10.91 9.60 2.33
N GLU A 35 -10.26 8.45 2.18
CA GLU A 35 -9.39 7.90 3.22
C GLU A 35 -8.03 8.59 3.25
N THR A 36 -7.30 8.38 4.36
CA THR A 36 -5.95 8.88 4.53
C THR A 36 -4.94 7.75 4.35
N VAL A 37 -4.01 7.90 3.40
CA VAL A 37 -2.87 7.02 3.24
C VAL A 37 -1.73 7.48 4.14
N LYS A 38 -1.27 6.60 5.01
CA LYS A 38 -0.09 6.85 5.86
C LYS A 38 1.11 6.13 5.27
N PHE A 39 2.25 6.83 5.28
CA PHE A 39 3.48 6.27 4.77
C PHE A 39 4.65 6.50 5.72
N LYS A 40 5.63 5.63 5.62
CA LYS A 40 6.95 5.76 6.26
C LYS A 40 8.02 5.49 5.20
N ALA A 41 9.06 6.31 5.19
CA ALA A 41 10.22 6.07 4.34
C ALA A 41 11.48 5.89 5.20
N LEU A 42 12.24 4.86 4.87
CA LEU A 42 13.59 4.64 5.39
C LEU A 42 14.57 5.06 4.30
N VAL A 43 15.43 6.00 4.61
CA VAL A 43 16.43 6.57 3.70
C VAL A 43 17.82 6.10 4.09
N TYR A 44 18.56 5.62 3.12
CA TYR A 44 19.87 5.01 3.32
C TYR A 44 20.82 5.32 2.16
N ASP A 45 22.08 5.32 2.46
CA ASP A 45 23.15 5.46 1.49
C ASP A 45 23.72 4.10 1.15
N VAL A 46 24.02 3.89 -0.13
CA VAL A 46 24.69 2.70 -0.67
C VAL A 46 26.03 3.14 -1.19
N ALA A 47 27.10 2.69 -0.56
CA ALA A 47 28.47 2.97 -0.97
C ALA A 47 28.87 2.13 -2.21
N PRO A 48 29.96 2.49 -2.92
CA PRO A 48 30.44 1.75 -4.09
C PRO A 48 30.76 0.27 -3.83
N ASP A 49 31.15 -0.06 -2.60
CA ASP A 49 31.46 -1.43 -2.17
C ASP A 49 30.20 -2.25 -1.79
N GLY A 50 29.00 -1.64 -1.90
CA GLY A 50 27.72 -2.28 -1.57
C GLY A 50 27.34 -2.17 -0.09
N THR A 51 28.11 -1.48 0.75
CA THR A 51 27.75 -1.27 2.15
C THR A 51 26.61 -0.26 2.28
N PHE A 52 25.74 -0.50 3.27
CA PHE A 52 24.61 0.35 3.59
C PHE A 52 24.87 1.15 4.87
N SER A 53 24.49 2.41 4.85
CA SER A 53 24.50 3.26 6.01
C SER A 53 23.21 4.10 6.09
N VAL A 54 22.86 4.52 7.30
CA VAL A 54 21.71 5.42 7.50
C VAL A 54 22.02 6.76 6.87
N ALA A 55 21.06 7.33 6.14
CA ALA A 55 21.22 8.67 5.58
C ALA A 55 21.28 9.73 6.69
N ARG A 56 21.94 10.84 6.40
CA ARG A 56 22.25 11.89 7.39
C ARG A 56 20.98 12.53 7.95
N GLU A 57 20.90 12.62 9.28
CA GLU A 57 19.86 13.35 10.01
C GLU A 57 19.72 14.81 9.55
N GLY A 58 18.50 15.34 9.66
CA GLY A 58 18.18 16.73 9.33
C GLY A 58 18.10 17.03 7.83
N GLN A 59 18.32 16.03 6.97
CA GLN A 59 18.13 16.20 5.53
C GLN A 59 16.67 16.51 5.21
N ARG A 60 16.43 17.59 4.46
CA ARG A 60 15.08 17.93 3.99
C ARG A 60 14.72 17.12 2.75
N LEU A 61 13.59 16.42 2.82
CA LEU A 61 13.04 15.60 1.76
C LEU A 61 11.61 16.03 1.44
N THR A 62 11.15 15.73 0.25
CA THR A 62 9.77 16.00 -0.17
C THR A 62 9.10 14.67 -0.54
N ALA A 63 7.96 14.40 0.08
CA ALA A 63 7.06 13.35 -0.37
C ALA A 63 6.02 13.95 -1.31
N LYS A 64 5.70 13.26 -2.41
CA LYS A 64 4.75 13.72 -3.42
C LYS A 64 3.79 12.59 -3.78
N LEU A 65 2.51 12.92 -3.85
CA LEU A 65 1.44 12.04 -4.29
C LEU A 65 1.17 12.25 -5.78
N TYR A 66 1.11 11.15 -6.53
CA TYR A 66 0.80 11.16 -7.97
C TYR A 66 -0.37 10.23 -8.28
N ASP A 67 -1.15 10.61 -9.30
CA ASP A 67 -2.13 9.70 -9.91
C ASP A 67 -1.48 8.72 -10.90
N GLY A 68 -2.29 7.79 -11.45
CA GLY A 68 -1.85 6.81 -12.43
C GLY A 68 -1.47 7.39 -13.81
N GLN A 69 -1.73 8.67 -14.03
CA GLN A 69 -1.37 9.40 -15.26
C GLN A 69 -0.09 10.21 -15.09
N GLY A 70 0.46 10.25 -13.87
CA GLY A 70 1.69 10.98 -13.56
C GLY A 70 1.47 12.45 -13.19
N ASN A 71 0.24 12.86 -12.89
CA ASN A 71 -0.03 14.20 -12.38
C ASN A 71 0.26 14.24 -10.87
N GLU A 72 0.97 15.29 -10.45
CA GLU A 72 1.19 15.56 -9.02
C GLU A 72 -0.11 16.11 -8.42
N LEU A 73 -0.59 15.45 -7.35
CA LEU A 73 -1.82 15.81 -6.65
C LEU A 73 -1.52 16.60 -5.37
N ASP A 74 -0.47 16.21 -4.65
CA ASP A 74 -0.10 16.84 -3.39
C ASP A 74 1.39 16.64 -3.09
N ALA A 75 1.96 17.49 -2.21
CA ALA A 75 3.35 17.41 -1.79
C ALA A 75 3.54 17.89 -0.35
N SER A 76 4.36 17.17 0.41
CA SER A 76 4.69 17.50 1.79
C SER A 76 6.19 17.47 2.05
N GLY A 77 6.68 18.43 2.84
CA GLY A 77 8.08 18.52 3.23
C GLY A 77 8.35 17.83 4.56
N HIS A 78 9.44 17.06 4.65
CA HIS A 78 9.82 16.29 5.83
C HIS A 78 11.29 16.49 6.17
N LEU A 79 11.62 16.36 7.45
CA LEU A 79 13.00 16.25 7.93
C LEU A 79 13.29 14.80 8.32
N LEU A 80 14.45 14.32 7.89
CA LEU A 80 14.93 12.99 8.24
C LEU A 80 15.35 12.98 9.70
N ASN A 81 14.92 11.98 10.47
CA ASN A 81 15.31 11.80 11.85
C ASN A 81 16.67 11.05 11.97
N ASP A 82 17.17 10.88 13.19
CA ASP A 82 18.42 10.19 13.51
C ASP A 82 18.46 8.70 13.09
N PHE A 83 17.29 8.07 12.91
CA PHE A 83 17.17 6.70 12.38
C PHE A 83 17.10 6.64 10.84
N GLY A 84 17.31 7.76 10.15
CA GLY A 84 17.19 7.81 8.69
C GLY A 84 15.76 7.61 8.20
N SER A 85 14.76 7.95 9.02
CA SER A 85 13.37 7.75 8.63
C SER A 85 12.56 9.04 8.68
N LEU A 86 11.52 9.08 7.86
CA LEU A 86 10.46 10.08 7.87
C LEU A 86 9.11 9.37 7.79
N ALA A 87 8.07 10.03 8.29
CA ALA A 87 6.69 9.56 8.17
C ALA A 87 5.78 10.73 7.79
N GLY A 88 4.69 10.43 7.13
CA GLY A 88 3.70 11.42 6.71
C GLY A 88 2.41 10.75 6.29
N GLU A 89 1.48 11.58 5.83
CA GLU A 89 0.19 11.15 5.35
C GLU A 89 -0.31 12.06 4.23
N PHE A 90 -1.19 11.51 3.39
CA PHE A 90 -1.95 12.26 2.39
C PHE A 90 -3.42 11.91 2.51
N VAL A 91 -4.28 12.91 2.44
CA VAL A 91 -5.73 12.74 2.42
C VAL A 91 -6.18 12.57 0.96
N LEU A 92 -7.04 11.59 0.70
CA LEU A 92 -7.47 11.21 -0.64
C LEU A 92 -8.83 11.85 -1.01
N ASP A 93 -9.13 13.04 -0.47
CA ASP A 93 -10.45 13.69 -0.61
C ASP A 93 -10.77 14.12 -2.05
N ASP A 94 -9.77 14.56 -2.82
CA ASP A 94 -9.94 15.03 -4.19
C ASP A 94 -9.77 13.94 -5.26
N ILE A 95 -9.67 12.70 -4.84
CA ILE A 95 -9.50 11.57 -5.75
C ILE A 95 -10.84 11.20 -6.39
N LYS A 96 -10.99 11.56 -7.67
CA LYS A 96 -12.21 11.36 -8.46
C LYS A 96 -12.18 10.10 -9.34
N ARG A 97 -11.08 9.36 -9.36
CA ARG A 97 -10.89 8.21 -10.25
C ARG A 97 -10.33 7.02 -9.50
N ASN A 98 -10.92 5.89 -9.73
CA ASN A 98 -10.36 4.63 -9.31
C ASN A 98 -9.06 4.34 -10.09
N GLY A 99 -8.08 3.74 -9.45
CA GLY A 99 -6.84 3.39 -10.12
C GLY A 99 -5.63 3.31 -9.20
N THR A 100 -4.44 3.25 -9.81
CA THR A 100 -3.17 3.17 -9.09
C THR A 100 -2.64 4.57 -8.84
N TYR A 101 -2.25 4.82 -7.59
CA TYR A 101 -1.61 6.04 -7.10
C TYR A 101 -0.23 5.70 -6.57
N SER A 102 0.64 6.70 -6.48
CA SER A 102 2.01 6.48 -6.03
C SER A 102 2.52 7.63 -5.16
N ILE A 103 3.23 7.27 -4.08
CA ILE A 103 3.96 8.23 -3.26
C ILE A 103 5.44 8.11 -3.61
N TYR A 104 6.06 9.21 -4.02
CA TYR A 104 7.47 9.33 -4.30
C TYR A 104 8.17 10.17 -3.24
N VAL A 105 9.38 9.79 -2.88
CA VAL A 105 10.25 10.57 -1.98
C VAL A 105 11.41 11.14 -2.77
N TYR A 106 11.62 12.46 -2.63
CA TYR A 106 12.63 13.22 -3.35
C TYR A 106 13.62 13.91 -2.41
N SER A 107 14.87 14.02 -2.87
CA SER A 107 15.88 14.96 -2.35
C SER A 107 16.15 15.99 -3.45
N GLY A 108 15.63 17.20 -3.30
CA GLY A 108 15.59 18.15 -4.39
C GLY A 108 14.83 17.61 -5.60
N THR A 109 15.51 17.47 -6.73
CA THR A 109 14.94 16.90 -7.96
C THR A 109 15.16 15.38 -8.10
N LYS A 110 16.02 14.79 -7.25
CA LYS A 110 16.37 13.37 -7.32
C LYS A 110 15.33 12.53 -6.61
N ARG A 111 14.69 11.59 -7.33
CA ARG A 111 13.81 10.58 -6.75
C ARG A 111 14.64 9.53 -6.00
N LEU A 112 14.33 9.29 -4.75
CA LEU A 112 15.02 8.33 -3.89
C LEU A 112 14.29 6.97 -3.83
N GLY A 113 12.95 6.99 -3.86
CA GLY A 113 12.13 5.79 -3.77
C GLY A 113 10.66 6.09 -3.99
N MET A 114 9.86 5.01 -4.07
CA MET A 114 8.41 5.11 -4.25
C MET A 114 7.69 3.91 -3.63
N ALA A 115 6.39 4.08 -3.39
CA ALA A 115 5.43 3.01 -3.17
C ALA A 115 4.12 3.33 -3.89
N SER A 116 3.43 2.29 -4.38
CA SER A 116 2.16 2.43 -5.09
C SER A 116 1.04 1.76 -4.29
N PHE A 117 -0.18 2.24 -4.45
CA PHE A 117 -1.39 1.72 -3.86
C PHE A 117 -2.57 1.89 -4.83
N VAL A 118 -3.66 1.19 -4.56
CA VAL A 118 -4.88 1.29 -5.36
C VAL A 118 -5.92 2.09 -4.59
N VAL A 119 -6.60 3.00 -5.28
CA VAL A 119 -7.82 3.65 -4.78
C VAL A 119 -8.99 3.12 -5.58
N ASP A 120 -9.97 2.54 -4.87
CA ASP A 120 -11.18 2.00 -5.48
C ASP A 120 -12.34 2.06 -4.49
N GLU A 121 -13.55 2.23 -5.00
CA GLU A 121 -14.77 2.03 -4.23
C GLU A 121 -15.06 0.54 -4.13
N PHE A 122 -14.43 -0.13 -3.18
CA PHE A 122 -14.73 -1.53 -2.90
C PHE A 122 -16.11 -1.63 -2.27
N LEU A 123 -17.09 -1.95 -3.07
CA LEU A 123 -18.33 -2.55 -2.59
C LEU A 123 -18.00 -4.01 -2.30
N LEU A 124 -17.76 -4.33 -1.05
CA LEU A 124 -17.73 -5.74 -0.65
C LEU A 124 -19.11 -6.30 -0.94
N PRO A 125 -19.24 -7.32 -1.79
CA PRO A 125 -20.51 -8.02 -1.90
C PRO A 125 -20.82 -8.62 -0.53
N THR A 126 -21.75 -8.04 0.18
CA THR A 126 -22.29 -8.57 1.42
C THR A 126 -23.35 -9.58 1.05
N PHE A 127 -22.96 -10.83 0.93
CA PHE A 127 -23.91 -11.94 0.88
C PHE A 127 -23.83 -12.69 2.21
N ASP A 128 -24.98 -13.05 2.71
CA ASP A 128 -25.11 -13.91 3.89
C ASP A 128 -25.42 -15.33 3.43
N VAL A 129 -24.65 -16.29 3.93
CA VAL A 129 -24.86 -17.69 3.61
C VAL A 129 -25.38 -18.39 4.87
N SER A 130 -26.62 -18.80 4.85
CA SER A 130 -27.22 -19.59 5.93
C SER A 130 -27.46 -21.03 5.48
N PHE A 131 -27.25 -21.97 6.39
CA PHE A 131 -27.58 -23.38 6.18
C PHE A 131 -28.73 -23.78 7.10
N GLU A 132 -29.72 -24.47 6.56
CA GLU A 132 -30.78 -25.06 7.36
C GLU A 132 -30.19 -26.18 8.22
N LYS A 133 -30.41 -26.08 9.53
CA LYS A 133 -30.00 -27.15 10.45
C LYS A 133 -30.86 -28.37 10.19
N PRO A 134 -30.28 -29.54 9.94
CA PRO A 134 -31.05 -30.77 9.77
C PRO A 134 -31.92 -31.08 10.99
N ALA A 135 -33.16 -31.48 10.74
CA ALA A 135 -34.14 -31.74 11.81
C ALA A 135 -33.86 -33.03 12.59
N GLU A 136 -33.15 -33.99 11.99
CA GLU A 136 -32.85 -35.29 12.60
C GLU A 136 -31.36 -35.59 12.64
N PRO A 137 -30.87 -36.35 13.64
CA PRO A 137 -29.48 -36.80 13.67
C PRO A 137 -29.22 -37.83 12.58
N PHE A 138 -28.03 -37.77 11.96
CA PHE A 138 -27.58 -38.69 10.92
C PHE A 138 -26.89 -39.91 11.51
N LEU A 139 -27.05 -41.05 10.85
CA LEU A 139 -26.33 -42.29 11.14
C LEU A 139 -25.21 -42.49 10.11
N PRO A 140 -24.16 -43.26 10.47
CA PRO A 140 -23.12 -43.61 9.51
C PRO A 140 -23.68 -44.37 8.33
N GLY A 141 -23.53 -43.80 7.11
CA GLY A 141 -24.05 -44.37 5.86
C GLY A 141 -25.25 -43.59 5.25
N ASP A 142 -25.81 -42.62 5.98
CA ASP A 142 -26.93 -41.82 5.47
C ASP A 142 -26.45 -40.80 4.42
N THR A 143 -27.32 -40.55 3.45
CA THR A 143 -27.11 -39.42 2.50
C THR A 143 -27.65 -38.14 3.11
N VAL A 144 -26.79 -37.19 3.36
CA VAL A 144 -27.12 -35.89 3.95
C VAL A 144 -27.36 -34.86 2.85
N VAL A 145 -28.57 -34.31 2.78
CA VAL A 145 -28.89 -33.16 1.93
C VAL A 145 -28.93 -31.89 2.81
N VAL A 146 -27.97 -30.99 2.56
CA VAL A 146 -27.92 -29.71 3.23
C VAL A 146 -28.48 -28.65 2.30
N LYS A 147 -29.51 -27.92 2.72
CA LYS A 147 -30.05 -26.76 1.99
C LYS A 147 -29.36 -25.52 2.53
N GLY A 148 -28.78 -24.73 1.63
CA GLY A 148 -28.23 -23.42 1.93
C GLY A 148 -29.07 -22.33 1.23
N ARG A 149 -29.12 -21.16 1.87
CA ARG A 149 -29.70 -19.95 1.33
C ARG A 149 -28.62 -18.89 1.25
N VAL A 150 -28.54 -18.24 0.10
CA VAL A 150 -27.67 -17.07 -0.10
C VAL A 150 -28.57 -15.85 -0.22
N GLU A 151 -28.40 -14.90 0.65
CA GLU A 151 -29.11 -13.62 0.62
C GLU A 151 -28.09 -12.51 0.30
N ASP A 152 -28.43 -11.69 -0.70
CA ASP A 152 -27.67 -10.49 -1.00
C ASP A 152 -28.13 -9.36 -0.09
N SER A 153 -27.20 -8.76 0.68
CA SER A 153 -27.47 -7.67 1.62
C SER A 153 -27.33 -6.29 0.96
N TYR A 154 -27.55 -6.16 -0.33
CA TYR A 154 -27.63 -4.84 -0.94
C TYR A 154 -28.87 -4.10 -0.41
N PRO A 155 -28.73 -2.88 0.14
CA PRO A 155 -29.88 -2.04 0.43
C PRO A 155 -30.61 -1.78 -0.89
N GLU A 156 -31.91 -2.10 -0.93
CA GLU A 156 -32.80 -1.84 -2.06
C GLU A 156 -32.66 -0.37 -2.49
N GLY A 157 -32.12 -0.11 -3.67
CA GLY A 157 -31.96 1.26 -4.19
C GLY A 157 -30.95 1.45 -5.32
N PHE A 158 -30.11 0.48 -5.63
CA PHE A 158 -29.20 0.55 -6.79
C PHE A 158 -29.84 -0.11 -8.00
N GLN A 159 -30.71 0.61 -8.70
CA GLN A 159 -31.05 0.29 -10.08
C GLN A 159 -29.94 0.89 -10.95
N GLY A 160 -29.07 0.01 -11.50
CA GLY A 160 -28.08 0.39 -12.48
C GLY A 160 -28.73 0.99 -13.72
N ALA A 161 -28.25 2.17 -14.12
CA ALA A 161 -28.49 2.79 -15.42
C ALA A 161 -27.35 2.40 -16.38
#